data_c991a826cccf3d225e79e0e01ad8388c
#
_entry.id   c991a826cccf3d225e79e0e01ad8388c
#
_cell.length_a   1.000
_cell.length_b   1.000
_cell.length_c   1.000
_cell.angle_alpha   90.00
_cell.angle_beta   90.00
_cell.angle_gamma   90.00
#
_symmetry.space_group_name_H-M   'P 1'
#
loop_
_entity.id
_entity.type
_entity.pdbx_description
1 polymer ?
#
loop_
_entity_poly.entity_id
_entity_poly.type
_entity_poly.pdbx_seq_one_letter_code
_entity_poly.pdbx_strand_id
1 'polypeptide(L)'
;MKKIFPVLLLACFSKGLQAQKCYDLNALLSAKIHPVYEKHLQASRKFNIKVLKDTKTLTKYRQNGKLSPVKSHGKGYRIQSLSHSKPVLVPEAKAALREIAKKFSASSNGSTLTLTSMTRTLEDQCRLRKVNPNASVGLSSHNYGNSFDISYVRFNDRLAVNSRLDRILENVLRDFEKSGKIYFIKEKQQSCYHITVRA
;
A
#
# COMPACT_ATOMS: atom_id res chain seq x y z
N MET A 1 49.09 -57.14 9.05
CA MET A 1 47.88 -56.98 8.20
C MET A 1 47.10 -55.78 8.70
N LYS A 2 47.21 -54.62 8.01
CA LYS A 2 46.48 -53.38 8.37
C LYS A 2 45.14 -53.36 7.63
N LYS A 3 44.06 -53.37 8.37
CA LYS A 3 42.67 -53.22 7.79
C LYS A 3 42.39 -51.76 7.54
N ILE A 4 42.20 -51.37 6.26
CA ILE A 4 41.78 -50.05 5.84
C ILE A 4 40.23 -50.05 5.83
N PHE A 5 39.60 -49.23 6.69
CA PHE A 5 38.18 -48.99 6.65
C PHE A 5 37.89 -47.83 5.66
N PRO A 6 36.95 -47.98 4.73
CA PRO A 6 36.57 -46.88 3.87
C PRO A 6 35.67 -45.93 4.64
N VAL A 7 36.06 -44.65 4.72
CA VAL A 7 35.23 -43.58 5.23
C VAL A 7 34.22 -43.18 4.15
N LEU A 8 32.95 -43.53 4.38
CA LEU A 8 31.85 -43.15 3.52
C LEU A 8 31.50 -41.67 3.77
N LEU A 9 31.90 -40.78 2.87
CA LEU A 9 31.48 -39.35 2.93
C LEU A 9 30.01 -39.22 2.53
N LEU A 10 29.11 -39.02 3.52
CA LEU A 10 27.72 -38.65 3.28
C LEU A 10 27.71 -37.20 2.83
N ALA A 11 27.54 -36.93 1.54
CA ALA A 11 27.25 -35.61 1.01
C ALA A 11 25.79 -35.24 1.34
N CYS A 12 25.58 -34.46 2.41
CA CYS A 12 24.29 -33.84 2.72
C CYS A 12 24.00 -32.79 1.66
N PHE A 13 23.20 -33.14 0.65
CA PHE A 13 22.55 -32.17 -0.22
C PHE A 13 21.51 -31.42 0.59
N SER A 14 21.87 -30.28 1.15
CA SER A 14 20.91 -29.30 1.68
C SER A 14 20.14 -28.72 0.49
N LYS A 15 18.99 -29.31 0.15
CA LYS A 15 17.98 -28.64 -0.67
C LYS A 15 17.58 -27.39 0.11
N GLY A 16 18.04 -26.23 -0.32
CA GLY A 16 17.60 -24.96 0.23
C GLY A 16 16.07 -24.92 0.21
N LEU A 17 15.44 -24.89 1.38
CA LEU A 17 14.00 -24.65 1.52
C LEU A 17 13.71 -23.28 0.90
N GLN A 18 13.33 -23.25 -0.38
CA GLN A 18 12.71 -22.07 -0.96
C GLN A 18 11.38 -21.86 -0.23
N ALA A 19 11.31 -20.83 0.60
CA ALA A 19 10.09 -20.45 1.29
C ALA A 19 8.94 -20.35 0.26
N GLN A 20 7.94 -21.21 0.41
CA GLN A 20 6.81 -21.27 -0.49
C GLN A 20 6.14 -19.88 -0.51
N LYS A 21 6.00 -19.30 -1.70
CA LYS A 21 5.34 -18.00 -1.84
C LYS A 21 3.90 -18.09 -1.35
N CYS A 22 3.50 -17.12 -0.57
CA CYS A 22 2.16 -17.02 -0.01
C CYS A 22 1.08 -16.73 -1.08
N TYR A 23 1.45 -16.50 -2.35
CA TYR A 23 0.53 -16.17 -3.43
C TYR A 23 0.94 -16.87 -4.74
N ASP A 24 -0.05 -17.16 -5.58
CA ASP A 24 0.14 -17.50 -6.98
C ASP A 24 0.01 -16.24 -7.84
N LEU A 25 1.07 -15.88 -8.55
CA LEU A 25 1.08 -14.67 -9.39
C LEU A 25 0.09 -14.78 -10.55
N ASN A 26 -0.01 -15.94 -11.19
CA ASN A 26 -0.92 -16.13 -12.33
C ASN A 26 -2.38 -16.02 -11.88
N ALA A 27 -2.72 -16.63 -10.75
CA ALA A 27 -4.05 -16.50 -10.15
C ALA A 27 -4.37 -15.03 -9.80
N LEU A 28 -3.40 -14.26 -9.27
CA LEU A 28 -3.61 -12.82 -8.99
C LEU A 28 -3.79 -11.99 -10.26
N LEU A 29 -3.05 -12.30 -11.34
CA LEU A 29 -3.14 -11.59 -12.61
C LEU A 29 -4.44 -11.88 -13.36
N SER A 30 -4.98 -13.09 -13.23
CA SER A 30 -6.24 -13.53 -13.85
C SER A 30 -7.49 -13.25 -13.01
N ALA A 31 -7.32 -12.87 -11.74
CA ALA A 31 -8.45 -12.58 -10.87
C ALA A 31 -9.28 -11.41 -11.41
N LYS A 32 -10.60 -11.60 -11.44
CA LYS A 32 -11.54 -10.56 -11.86
C LYS A 32 -11.46 -9.37 -10.91
N ILE A 33 -11.20 -8.21 -11.48
CA ILE A 33 -11.15 -6.95 -10.73
C ILE A 33 -12.58 -6.44 -10.55
N HIS A 34 -12.93 -6.02 -9.34
CA HIS A 34 -14.22 -5.38 -9.12
C HIS A 34 -14.27 -4.05 -9.91
N PRO A 35 -15.32 -3.75 -10.68
CA PRO A 35 -15.38 -2.62 -11.61
C PRO A 35 -15.01 -1.26 -10.99
N VAL A 36 -15.37 -1.03 -9.72
CA VAL A 36 -15.07 0.22 -9.02
C VAL A 36 -13.56 0.49 -8.89
N TYR A 37 -12.70 -0.56 -8.86
CA TYR A 37 -11.25 -0.44 -8.75
C TYR A 37 -10.52 -0.47 -10.10
N GLU A 38 -11.22 -0.73 -11.20
CA GLU A 38 -10.57 -0.90 -12.51
C GLU A 38 -9.82 0.36 -12.95
N LYS A 39 -10.47 1.55 -12.85
CA LYS A 39 -9.83 2.84 -13.16
C LYS A 39 -8.60 3.11 -12.27
N HIS A 40 -8.61 2.66 -11.01
CA HIS A 40 -7.50 2.79 -10.07
C HIS A 40 -6.30 1.95 -10.53
N LEU A 41 -6.54 0.70 -10.90
CA LEU A 41 -5.48 -0.19 -11.35
C LEU A 41 -4.93 0.24 -12.72
N GLN A 42 -5.78 0.73 -13.63
CA GLN A 42 -5.34 1.30 -14.91
C GLN A 42 -4.44 2.52 -14.70
N ALA A 43 -4.80 3.44 -13.78
CA ALA A 43 -3.95 4.57 -13.41
C ALA A 43 -2.60 4.10 -12.85
N SER A 44 -2.60 3.07 -12.00
CA SER A 44 -1.38 2.53 -11.39
C SER A 44 -0.41 1.93 -12.41
N ARG A 45 -0.91 1.30 -13.46
CA ARG A 45 -0.10 0.71 -14.54
C ARG A 45 0.63 1.76 -15.40
N LYS A 46 0.22 3.02 -15.34
CA LYS A 46 0.89 4.12 -16.06
C LYS A 46 2.19 4.57 -15.39
N PHE A 47 2.37 4.28 -14.10
CA PHE A 47 3.64 4.52 -13.43
C PHE A 47 4.71 3.52 -13.87
N ASN A 48 5.93 3.97 -14.00
CA ASN A 48 7.07 3.12 -14.41
C ASN A 48 7.53 2.22 -13.26
N ILE A 49 6.56 1.51 -12.64
CA ILE A 49 6.77 0.52 -11.60
C ILE A 49 6.01 -0.75 -11.96
N LYS A 50 6.73 -1.87 -12.00
CA LYS A 50 6.11 -3.20 -12.08
C LYS A 50 5.53 -3.56 -10.71
N VAL A 51 4.57 -4.50 -10.70
CA VAL A 51 3.98 -5.03 -9.47
C VAL A 51 5.06 -5.37 -8.43
N LEU A 52 4.91 -4.81 -7.24
CA LEU A 52 5.80 -5.03 -6.11
C LEU A 52 5.56 -6.42 -5.51
N LYS A 53 6.38 -7.39 -5.88
CA LYS A 53 6.18 -8.80 -5.49
C LYS A 53 6.52 -9.04 -4.01
N ASP A 54 7.63 -8.50 -3.56
CA ASP A 54 8.28 -8.80 -2.28
C ASP A 54 9.10 -7.62 -1.76
N THR A 55 9.65 -7.76 -0.58
CA THR A 55 10.51 -6.74 0.04
C THR A 55 11.78 -6.46 -0.79
N LYS A 56 12.35 -7.46 -1.48
CA LYS A 56 13.53 -7.28 -2.33
C LYS A 56 13.22 -6.35 -3.51
N THR A 57 12.09 -6.58 -4.18
CA THR A 57 11.60 -5.71 -5.27
C THR A 57 11.35 -4.29 -4.78
N LEU A 58 10.69 -4.14 -3.63
CA LEU A 58 10.43 -2.83 -3.02
C LEU A 58 11.74 -2.10 -2.70
N THR A 59 12.73 -2.78 -2.09
CA THR A 59 14.04 -2.21 -1.77
C THR A 59 14.76 -1.73 -3.02
N LYS A 60 14.76 -2.53 -4.09
CA LYS A 60 15.34 -2.13 -5.39
C LYS A 60 14.73 -0.83 -5.92
N TYR A 61 13.38 -0.68 -5.86
CA TYR A 61 12.74 0.56 -6.31
C TYR A 61 12.99 1.76 -5.38
N ARG A 62 13.22 1.53 -4.10
CA ARG A 62 13.68 2.59 -3.18
C ARG A 62 15.10 3.05 -3.50
N GLN A 63 16.01 2.13 -3.73
CA GLN A 63 17.42 2.43 -4.03
C GLN A 63 17.59 3.22 -5.33
N ASN A 64 16.77 2.97 -6.33
CA ASN A 64 16.80 3.69 -7.60
C ASN A 64 15.85 4.92 -7.65
N GLY A 65 15.34 5.37 -6.53
CA GLY A 65 14.56 6.59 -6.39
C GLY A 65 13.10 6.51 -6.88
N LYS A 66 12.65 5.36 -7.40
CA LYS A 66 11.27 5.20 -7.88
C LYS A 66 10.24 5.12 -6.75
N LEU A 67 10.65 4.73 -5.56
CA LEU A 67 9.86 4.79 -4.34
C LEU A 67 10.56 5.65 -3.29
N SER A 68 9.84 6.59 -2.73
CA SER A 68 10.32 7.51 -1.69
C SER A 68 9.73 7.19 -0.33
N PRO A 69 10.50 7.18 0.75
CA PRO A 69 9.97 7.01 2.09
C PRO A 69 9.07 8.19 2.47
N VAL A 70 8.01 7.88 3.20
CA VAL A 70 7.10 8.86 3.81
C VAL A 70 7.37 8.87 5.32
N LYS A 71 7.59 10.06 5.88
CA LYS A 71 7.80 10.21 7.33
C LYS A 71 6.53 9.82 8.09
N SER A 72 6.68 9.30 9.32
CA SER A 72 5.55 8.88 10.17
C SER A 72 4.55 10.00 10.45
N HIS A 73 5.00 11.25 10.38
CA HIS A 73 4.17 12.45 10.51
C HIS A 73 4.67 13.56 9.59
N GLY A 74 3.75 14.47 9.25
CA GLY A 74 4.02 15.67 8.48
C GLY A 74 2.92 16.70 8.69
N LYS A 75 3.01 17.87 8.02
CA LYS A 75 1.99 18.91 8.14
C LYS A 75 0.62 18.36 7.71
N GLY A 76 -0.31 18.24 8.67
CA GLY A 76 -1.68 17.80 8.45
C GLY A 76 -1.88 16.28 8.34
N TYR A 77 -0.86 15.43 8.56
CA TYR A 77 -1.05 13.99 8.55
C TYR A 77 -0.16 13.24 9.56
N ARG A 78 -0.62 12.06 9.93
CA ARG A 78 0.13 11.02 10.64
C ARG A 78 -0.10 9.66 10.00
N ILE A 79 0.86 8.75 10.15
CA ILE A 79 0.75 7.35 9.74
C ILE A 79 0.57 6.53 11.00
N GLN A 80 -0.50 5.73 11.06
CA GLN A 80 -0.66 4.73 12.13
C GLN A 80 0.34 3.58 11.94
N SER A 81 0.46 2.68 12.91
CA SER A 81 1.24 1.45 12.76
C SER A 81 0.75 0.63 11.55
N LEU A 82 1.63 0.36 10.60
CA LEU A 82 1.34 -0.34 9.35
C LEU A 82 1.79 -1.80 9.43
N SER A 83 0.86 -2.73 9.70
CA SER A 83 1.19 -4.16 9.81
C SER A 83 1.36 -4.85 8.45
N HIS A 84 0.61 -4.40 7.42
CA HIS A 84 0.52 -5.05 6.10
C HIS A 84 0.78 -4.10 4.94
N SER A 85 1.47 -2.98 5.18
CA SER A 85 1.90 -2.05 4.15
C SER A 85 3.18 -1.34 4.59
N LYS A 86 3.82 -0.64 3.66
CA LYS A 86 5.10 0.04 3.90
C LYS A 86 4.94 1.54 3.66
N PRO A 87 5.55 2.41 4.51
CA PRO A 87 5.44 3.86 4.39
C PRO A 87 6.34 4.40 3.27
N VAL A 88 6.09 3.96 2.05
CA VAL A 88 6.76 4.41 0.83
C VAL A 88 5.74 4.68 -0.26
N LEU A 89 5.99 5.65 -1.12
CA LEU A 89 5.16 5.99 -2.28
C LEU A 89 6.05 6.38 -3.45
N VAL A 90 5.49 6.35 -4.68
CA VAL A 90 6.10 7.04 -5.80
C VAL A 90 6.18 8.54 -5.48
N PRO A 91 7.17 9.29 -6.03
CA PRO A 91 7.34 10.71 -5.72
C PRO A 91 6.06 11.53 -5.90
N GLU A 92 5.31 11.29 -6.97
CA GLU A 92 4.06 11.98 -7.30
C GLU A 92 2.97 11.72 -6.26
N ALA A 93 2.83 10.47 -5.81
CA ALA A 93 1.85 10.12 -4.77
C ALA A 93 2.23 10.69 -3.41
N LYS A 94 3.54 10.76 -3.11
CA LYS A 94 4.03 11.44 -1.91
C LYS A 94 3.76 12.94 -1.95
N ALA A 95 3.89 13.58 -3.12
CA ALA A 95 3.56 15.00 -3.30
C ALA A 95 2.05 15.22 -3.12
N ALA A 96 1.21 14.44 -3.79
CA ALA A 96 -0.24 14.53 -3.69
C ALA A 96 -0.75 14.33 -2.24
N LEU A 97 -0.20 13.34 -1.51
CA LEU A 97 -0.49 13.14 -0.09
C LEU A 97 -0.24 14.42 0.72
N ARG A 98 0.92 15.06 0.51
CA ARG A 98 1.29 16.30 1.24
C ARG A 98 0.36 17.46 0.90
N GLU A 99 -0.03 17.60 -0.37
CA GLU A 99 -0.97 18.63 -0.80
C GLU A 99 -2.36 18.41 -0.19
N ILE A 100 -2.88 17.17 -0.24
CA ILE A 100 -4.17 16.80 0.38
C ILE A 100 -4.13 17.09 1.89
N ALA A 101 -3.09 16.65 2.59
CA ALA A 101 -2.95 16.85 4.02
C ALA A 101 -2.86 18.34 4.38
N LYS A 102 -2.09 19.14 3.63
CA LYS A 102 -1.97 20.59 3.81
C LYS A 102 -3.32 21.29 3.60
N LYS A 103 -4.06 20.94 2.53
CA LYS A 103 -5.36 21.52 2.23
C LYS A 103 -6.39 21.14 3.29
N PHE A 104 -6.44 19.87 3.69
CA PHE A 104 -7.31 19.41 4.78
C PHE A 104 -7.02 20.15 6.08
N SER A 105 -5.76 20.23 6.50
CA SER A 105 -5.36 20.93 7.73
C SER A 105 -5.77 22.41 7.70
N ALA A 106 -5.58 23.11 6.58
CA ALA A 106 -6.00 24.49 6.40
C ALA A 106 -7.52 24.66 6.50
N SER A 107 -8.29 23.74 5.90
CA SER A 107 -9.77 23.80 5.90
C SER A 107 -10.40 23.31 7.21
N SER A 108 -9.63 22.69 8.11
CA SER A 108 -10.13 22.06 9.34
C SER A 108 -9.55 22.68 10.63
N ASN A 109 -9.03 23.90 10.56
CA ASN A 109 -8.38 24.60 11.69
C ASN A 109 -7.24 23.78 12.32
N GLY A 110 -6.32 23.25 11.47
CA GLY A 110 -5.13 22.57 11.93
C GLY A 110 -5.29 21.08 12.23
N SER A 111 -6.46 20.48 11.94
CA SER A 111 -6.65 19.04 12.16
C SER A 111 -5.71 18.19 11.29
N THR A 112 -5.42 16.97 11.77
CA THR A 112 -4.56 16.00 11.07
C THR A 112 -5.35 14.78 10.67
N LEU A 113 -5.07 14.27 9.45
CA LEU A 113 -5.60 13.00 8.99
C LEU A 113 -4.66 11.83 9.36
N THR A 114 -5.25 10.63 9.41
CA THR A 114 -4.51 9.40 9.72
C THR A 114 -4.47 8.49 8.50
N LEU A 115 -3.26 8.15 8.04
CA LEU A 115 -3.05 7.13 7.02
C LEU A 115 -3.08 5.74 7.66
N THR A 116 -3.84 4.85 7.06
CA THR A 116 -4.09 3.48 7.55
C THR A 116 -3.45 2.41 6.68
N SER A 117 -3.13 2.73 5.43
CA SER A 117 -2.42 1.85 4.52
C SER A 117 -1.69 2.65 3.45
N MET A 118 -0.63 2.07 2.90
CA MET A 118 0.17 2.65 1.82
C MET A 118 0.60 1.54 0.85
N THR A 119 1.83 1.59 0.35
CA THR A 119 2.35 0.57 -0.57
C THR A 119 2.35 -0.81 0.05
N ARG A 120 1.84 -1.79 -0.69
CA ARG A 120 1.86 -3.22 -0.34
C ARG A 120 2.62 -4.03 -1.37
N THR A 121 3.45 -4.96 -0.91
CA THR A 121 3.92 -6.05 -1.78
C THR A 121 2.82 -7.10 -1.93
N LEU A 122 2.96 -8.03 -2.90
CA LEU A 122 2.04 -9.17 -3.00
C LEU A 122 2.13 -10.06 -1.76
N GLU A 123 3.30 -10.15 -1.13
CA GLU A 123 3.47 -10.85 0.15
C GLU A 123 2.71 -10.16 1.29
N ASP A 124 2.78 -8.82 1.39
CA ASP A 124 2.02 -8.05 2.37
C ASP A 124 0.51 -8.24 2.16
N GLN A 125 0.06 -8.22 0.90
CA GLN A 125 -1.35 -8.42 0.56
C GLN A 125 -1.83 -9.83 0.89
N CYS A 126 -1.00 -10.85 0.63
CA CYS A 126 -1.32 -12.22 1.01
C CYS A 126 -1.44 -12.37 2.54
N ARG A 127 -0.54 -11.77 3.32
CA ARG A 127 -0.64 -11.75 4.78
C ARG A 127 -1.89 -11.01 5.26
N LEU A 128 -2.22 -9.87 4.64
CA LEU A 128 -3.43 -9.12 4.94
C LEU A 128 -4.69 -9.97 4.73
N ARG A 129 -4.78 -10.72 3.63
CA ARG A 129 -5.94 -11.56 3.33
C ARG A 129 -6.21 -12.66 4.36
N LYS A 130 -5.18 -13.11 5.09
CA LYS A 130 -5.34 -14.11 6.16
C LYS A 130 -6.11 -13.55 7.37
N VAL A 131 -6.11 -12.25 7.55
CA VAL A 131 -6.73 -11.57 8.71
C VAL A 131 -7.84 -10.58 8.31
N ASN A 132 -7.98 -10.27 7.03
CA ASN A 132 -9.02 -9.38 6.51
C ASN A 132 -9.63 -9.96 5.22
N PRO A 133 -10.83 -10.56 5.30
CA PRO A 133 -11.51 -11.14 4.14
C PRO A 133 -11.92 -10.10 3.08
N ASN A 134 -12.00 -8.82 3.45
CA ASN A 134 -12.32 -7.72 2.51
C ASN A 134 -11.10 -7.26 1.68
N ALA A 135 -9.90 -7.77 1.96
CA ALA A 135 -8.72 -7.46 1.16
C ALA A 135 -8.83 -8.05 -0.24
N SER A 136 -8.42 -7.29 -1.25
CA SER A 136 -8.48 -7.68 -2.67
C SER A 136 -7.94 -9.09 -2.92
N VAL A 137 -8.69 -9.88 -3.69
CA VAL A 137 -8.27 -11.23 -4.14
C VAL A 137 -7.23 -11.13 -5.26
N GLY A 138 -7.36 -10.13 -6.14
CA GLY A 138 -6.46 -9.87 -7.25
C GLY A 138 -5.45 -8.76 -6.95
N LEU A 139 -4.90 -8.17 -8.00
CA LEU A 139 -4.01 -7.02 -7.89
C LEU A 139 -4.73 -5.82 -7.29
N SER A 140 -4.00 -5.04 -6.53
CA SER A 140 -4.45 -3.78 -5.95
C SER A 140 -3.54 -2.64 -6.43
N SER A 141 -4.07 -1.43 -6.55
CA SER A 141 -3.28 -0.23 -6.84
C SER A 141 -2.18 0.03 -5.79
N HIS A 142 -2.35 -0.44 -4.56
CA HIS A 142 -1.29 -0.44 -3.55
C HIS A 142 -0.03 -1.23 -3.97
N ASN A 143 -0.16 -2.19 -4.88
CA ASN A 143 0.97 -2.97 -5.36
C ASN A 143 1.90 -2.21 -6.34
N TYR A 144 1.57 -0.96 -6.64
CA TYR A 144 2.33 -0.09 -7.54
C TYR A 144 2.91 1.15 -6.88
N GLY A 145 2.64 1.36 -5.59
CA GLY A 145 3.22 2.47 -4.83
C GLY A 145 2.57 3.83 -5.04
N ASN A 146 1.47 3.93 -5.79
CA ASN A 146 0.76 5.18 -6.05
C ASN A 146 -0.57 5.32 -5.30
N SER A 147 -0.83 4.43 -4.31
CA SER A 147 -2.08 4.45 -3.54
C SER A 147 -1.82 4.43 -2.04
N PHE A 148 -2.76 5.05 -1.32
CA PHE A 148 -2.77 5.10 0.14
C PHE A 148 -4.21 5.25 0.64
N ASP A 149 -4.45 4.83 1.90
CA ASP A 149 -5.74 4.91 2.55
C ASP A 149 -5.72 5.94 3.68
N ILE A 150 -6.76 6.76 3.77
CA ILE A 150 -6.97 7.75 4.84
C ILE A 150 -8.22 7.36 5.62
N SER A 151 -8.11 7.20 6.93
CA SER A 151 -9.27 6.96 7.78
C SER A 151 -10.22 8.16 7.79
N TYR A 152 -11.52 7.91 7.72
CA TYR A 152 -12.55 8.94 7.95
C TYR A 152 -13.19 8.87 9.34
N VAL A 153 -12.68 7.96 10.19
CA VAL A 153 -13.08 7.84 11.60
C VAL A 153 -11.92 8.09 12.56
N ARG A 154 -10.73 8.47 12.03
CA ARG A 154 -9.56 8.76 12.87
C ARG A 154 -8.90 10.06 12.44
N PHE A 155 -9.11 11.09 13.24
CA PHE A 155 -8.52 12.41 13.07
C PHE A 155 -7.83 12.82 14.37
N ASN A 156 -6.74 13.59 14.29
CA ASN A 156 -6.00 14.06 15.47
C ASN A 156 -5.63 12.94 16.44
N ASP A 157 -5.24 11.74 15.91
CA ASP A 157 -4.98 10.49 16.64
C ASP A 157 -6.16 9.91 17.45
N ARG A 158 -7.34 10.47 17.32
CA ARG A 158 -8.52 9.98 18.03
C ARG A 158 -9.38 9.13 17.10
N LEU A 159 -9.72 7.93 17.54
CA LEU A 159 -10.70 7.07 16.89
C LEU A 159 -12.09 7.49 17.37
N ALA A 160 -12.74 8.33 16.59
CA ALA A 160 -14.11 8.78 16.85
C ALA A 160 -14.75 9.27 15.54
N VAL A 161 -16.04 8.99 15.37
CA VAL A 161 -16.78 9.52 14.24
C VAL A 161 -16.83 11.05 14.36
N ASN A 162 -16.41 11.75 13.31
CA ASN A 162 -16.46 13.20 13.21
C ASN A 162 -16.96 13.61 11.83
N SER A 163 -18.27 13.73 11.70
CA SER A 163 -18.93 14.02 10.41
C SER A 163 -18.49 15.36 9.79
N ARG A 164 -18.09 16.36 10.61
CA ARG A 164 -17.56 17.62 10.10
C ARG A 164 -16.20 17.41 9.42
N LEU A 165 -15.27 16.72 10.09
CA LEU A 165 -13.92 16.46 9.54
C LEU A 165 -13.99 15.51 8.35
N ASP A 166 -14.85 14.48 8.40
CA ASP A 166 -15.10 13.57 7.27
C ASP A 166 -15.58 14.36 6.03
N ARG A 167 -16.57 15.26 6.19
CA ARG A 167 -17.07 16.09 5.09
C ARG A 167 -16.00 17.02 4.52
N ILE A 168 -15.16 17.63 5.37
CA ILE A 168 -14.05 18.47 4.92
C ILE A 168 -13.05 17.64 4.11
N LEU A 169 -12.69 16.44 4.59
CA LEU A 169 -11.78 15.55 3.88
C LEU A 169 -12.37 15.13 2.53
N GLU A 170 -13.64 14.71 2.51
CA GLU A 170 -14.29 14.30 1.26
C GLU A 170 -14.33 15.45 0.24
N ASN A 171 -14.63 16.69 0.66
CA ASN A 171 -14.60 17.87 -0.24
C ASN A 171 -13.19 18.09 -0.81
N VAL A 172 -12.15 18.00 0.02
CA VAL A 172 -10.76 18.10 -0.45
C VAL A 172 -10.45 17.02 -1.49
N LEU A 173 -10.84 15.76 -1.24
CA LEU A 173 -10.60 14.65 -2.18
C LEU A 173 -11.37 14.86 -3.49
N ARG A 174 -12.60 15.35 -3.45
CA ARG A 174 -13.40 15.69 -4.64
C ARG A 174 -12.73 16.77 -5.50
N ASP A 175 -12.14 17.80 -4.88
CA ASP A 175 -11.41 18.83 -5.61
C ASP A 175 -10.17 18.23 -6.32
N PHE A 176 -9.44 17.34 -5.66
CA PHE A 176 -8.30 16.65 -6.27
C PHE A 176 -8.74 15.68 -7.39
N GLU A 177 -9.87 15.01 -7.25
CA GLU A 177 -10.42 14.15 -8.30
C GLU A 177 -10.88 14.97 -9.51
N LYS A 178 -11.62 16.09 -9.29
CA LYS A 178 -12.04 17.02 -10.35
C LYS A 178 -10.84 17.61 -11.09
N SER A 179 -9.74 17.90 -10.41
CA SER A 179 -8.51 18.38 -11.05
C SER A 179 -7.73 17.31 -11.80
N GLY A 180 -8.21 16.07 -11.82
CA GLY A 180 -7.56 14.96 -12.53
C GLY A 180 -6.37 14.35 -11.81
N LYS A 181 -6.04 14.78 -10.59
CA LYS A 181 -4.85 14.32 -9.86
C LYS A 181 -5.00 12.95 -9.22
N ILE A 182 -6.23 12.59 -8.79
CA ILE A 182 -6.49 11.32 -8.10
C ILE A 182 -7.78 10.65 -8.61
N TYR A 183 -7.94 9.39 -8.22
CA TYR A 183 -9.23 8.73 -8.02
C TYR A 183 -9.38 8.40 -6.55
N PHE A 184 -10.62 8.41 -6.01
CA PHE A 184 -10.85 7.93 -4.66
C PHE A 184 -12.17 7.17 -4.52
N ILE A 185 -12.23 6.30 -3.50
CA ILE A 185 -13.40 5.50 -3.14
C ILE A 185 -13.57 5.58 -1.62
N LYS A 186 -14.79 5.79 -1.15
CA LYS A 186 -15.14 5.67 0.27
C LYS A 186 -15.45 4.21 0.59
N GLU A 187 -14.49 3.51 1.20
CA GLU A 187 -14.63 2.10 1.59
C GLU A 187 -15.30 1.99 2.97
N LYS A 188 -16.62 1.78 2.98
CA LYS A 188 -17.40 1.76 4.22
C LYS A 188 -16.98 0.64 5.18
N GLN A 189 -16.68 -0.54 4.66
CA GLN A 189 -16.28 -1.71 5.47
C GLN A 189 -14.89 -1.54 6.11
N GLN A 190 -14.05 -0.66 5.57
CA GLN A 190 -12.69 -0.41 6.04
C GLN A 190 -12.57 0.95 6.77
N SER A 191 -13.65 1.73 6.80
CA SER A 191 -13.70 3.08 7.39
C SER A 191 -12.59 3.99 6.87
N CYS A 192 -12.27 3.90 5.57
CA CYS A 192 -11.25 4.73 4.93
C CYS A 192 -11.66 5.21 3.54
N TYR A 193 -10.98 6.25 3.08
CA TYR A 193 -10.90 6.61 1.67
C TYR A 193 -9.69 5.94 1.05
N HIS A 194 -9.92 5.10 0.04
CA HIS A 194 -8.88 4.56 -0.81
C HIS A 194 -8.54 5.58 -1.89
N ILE A 195 -7.31 6.07 -1.95
CA ILE A 195 -6.84 7.08 -2.89
C ILE A 195 -5.79 6.48 -3.82
N THR A 196 -5.95 6.71 -5.11
CA THR A 196 -4.97 6.36 -6.15
C THR A 196 -4.59 7.61 -6.92
N VAL A 197 -3.29 7.94 -6.89
CA VAL A 197 -2.77 9.09 -7.65
C VAL A 197 -2.62 8.71 -9.11
N ARG A 198 -2.99 9.65 -9.98
CA ARG A 198 -2.90 9.51 -11.44
C ARG A 198 -1.55 10.02 -11.94
N ALA A 199 -1.00 9.35 -12.98
CA ALA A 199 0.20 9.80 -13.68
C ALA A 199 -0.15 10.90 -14.67
#